data_620c69a9c00bfb3d824a8bf60aa12e51
#
_entry.id   620c69a9c00bfb3d824a8bf60aa12e51
#
_cell.length_a   1.000
_cell.length_b   1.000
_cell.length_c   1.000
_cell.angle_alpha   90.00
_cell.angle_beta   90.00
_cell.angle_gamma   90.00
#
_symmetry.space_group_name_H-M   'P 1'
#
loop_
_entity.id
_entity.type
_entity.pdbx_description
1 polymer ?
#
loop_
_entity_poly.entity_id
_entity_poly.type
_entity_poly.pdbx_seq_one_letter_code
_entity_poly.pdbx_strand_id
1 'polypeptide(L)'
;MEKLAGKYILLEALKAQGIKYIFGNPGTTETAIMDALEKYPEFEYVLTVQESAAMGMADAYARATKKPAFVNLHIETGLANGLSLLHNAHSGGTPLVLTAGNKDSREIAPGKTDLVEMVTPFTKWAVEVNHPDAVAQTIQKAFRIALSPPTGPTFVAFTTNALDDTTNVHPTKTYNDEIIIKPDENLIKEGIEKVSMELGQDTNFDIFDVTKQSNITEVLDTFKTYPFLNKFRYVI
;
A
#
# COMPACT_ATOMS: atom_id res chain seq x y z
N MET A 1 5.69 -10.65 -30.97
CA MET A 1 6.28 -10.16 -29.72
C MET A 1 6.83 -11.36 -28.95
N GLU A 2 7.97 -11.20 -28.32
CA GLU A 2 8.59 -12.26 -27.54
C GLU A 2 7.78 -12.54 -26.27
N LYS A 3 7.66 -13.83 -25.91
CA LYS A 3 6.97 -14.20 -24.67
C LYS A 3 7.79 -13.77 -23.46
N LEU A 4 7.15 -13.17 -22.47
CA LEU A 4 7.78 -12.77 -21.22
C LEU A 4 7.22 -13.60 -20.06
N ALA A 5 8.10 -13.97 -19.11
CA ALA A 5 7.66 -14.58 -17.87
C ALA A 5 7.00 -13.55 -16.96
N GLY A 6 6.03 -14.00 -16.14
CA GLY A 6 5.26 -13.14 -15.26
C GLY A 6 6.12 -12.30 -14.31
N LYS A 7 7.28 -12.82 -13.86
CA LYS A 7 8.24 -12.08 -13.04
C LYS A 7 8.77 -10.80 -13.71
N TYR A 8 9.05 -10.83 -15.00
CA TYR A 8 9.48 -9.65 -15.74
C TYR A 8 8.32 -8.66 -15.96
N ILE A 9 7.12 -9.20 -16.21
CA ILE A 9 5.90 -8.38 -16.33
C ILE A 9 5.62 -7.64 -15.01
N LEU A 10 5.82 -8.30 -13.87
CA LEU A 10 5.70 -7.69 -12.55
C LEU A 10 6.67 -6.51 -12.40
N LEU A 11 7.97 -6.72 -12.70
CA LEU A 11 8.96 -5.65 -12.55
C LEU A 11 8.71 -4.48 -13.51
N GLU A 12 8.32 -4.75 -14.75
CA GLU A 12 7.93 -3.69 -15.69
C GLU A 12 6.68 -2.92 -15.19
N ALA A 13 5.70 -3.62 -14.60
CA ALA A 13 4.54 -2.97 -14.00
C ALA A 13 4.91 -2.10 -12.80
N LEU A 14 5.83 -2.56 -11.93
CA LEU A 14 6.35 -1.77 -10.80
C LEU A 14 7.12 -0.53 -11.26
N LYS A 15 7.96 -0.68 -12.30
CA LYS A 15 8.69 0.43 -12.92
C LYS A 15 7.73 1.47 -13.48
N ALA A 16 6.65 1.04 -14.13
CA ALA A 16 5.61 1.94 -14.64
C ALA A 16 4.88 2.71 -13.52
N GLN A 17 4.82 2.16 -12.30
CA GLN A 17 4.29 2.84 -11.09
C GLN A 17 5.31 3.73 -10.39
N GLY A 18 6.55 3.83 -10.90
CA GLY A 18 7.61 4.63 -10.31
C GLY A 18 8.16 4.06 -8.99
N ILE A 19 7.98 2.77 -8.76
CA ILE A 19 8.56 2.07 -7.61
C ILE A 19 10.06 1.97 -7.80
N LYS A 20 10.81 2.33 -6.76
CA LYS A 20 12.26 2.21 -6.69
C LYS A 20 12.68 1.18 -5.64
N TYR A 21 11.99 1.16 -4.50
CA TYR A 21 12.32 0.32 -3.35
C TYR A 21 11.32 -0.82 -3.22
N ILE A 22 11.84 -2.04 -3.03
CA ILE A 22 11.07 -3.23 -2.69
C ILE A 22 11.46 -3.61 -1.26
N PHE A 23 10.56 -3.44 -0.30
CA PHE A 23 10.81 -3.83 1.09
C PHE A 23 10.40 -5.28 1.29
N GLY A 24 11.23 -6.10 1.94
CA GLY A 24 10.80 -7.47 2.10
C GLY A 24 11.76 -8.43 2.79
N ASN A 25 11.25 -9.63 3.00
CA ASN A 25 11.98 -10.81 3.44
C ASN A 25 11.55 -11.98 2.56
N PRO A 26 12.25 -12.25 1.43
CA PRO A 26 11.83 -13.24 0.46
C PRO A 26 12.16 -14.66 0.91
N GLY A 27 11.37 -15.62 0.47
CA GLY A 27 11.65 -17.04 0.59
C GLY A 27 11.60 -17.75 -0.75
N THR A 28 11.31 -19.04 -0.75
CA THR A 28 11.34 -19.89 -1.95
C THR A 28 10.27 -19.52 -2.99
N THR A 29 9.12 -19.03 -2.55
CA THR A 29 8.03 -18.63 -3.45
C THR A 29 8.30 -17.28 -4.13
N GLU A 30 9.25 -16.50 -3.65
CA GLU A 30 9.68 -15.22 -4.23
C GLU A 30 10.97 -15.34 -5.07
N THR A 31 11.55 -16.55 -5.20
CA THR A 31 12.80 -16.78 -5.96
C THR A 31 12.72 -16.23 -7.39
N ALA A 32 11.57 -16.36 -8.05
CA ALA A 32 11.36 -15.83 -9.38
C ALA A 32 11.57 -14.29 -9.46
N ILE A 33 11.09 -13.56 -8.45
CA ILE A 33 11.27 -12.10 -8.35
C ILE A 33 12.72 -11.77 -8.11
N MET A 34 13.37 -12.48 -7.16
CA MET A 34 14.79 -12.25 -6.83
C MET A 34 15.70 -12.49 -8.02
N ASP A 35 15.47 -13.58 -8.79
CA ASP A 35 16.20 -13.88 -10.03
C ASP A 35 16.00 -12.77 -11.09
N ALA A 36 14.77 -12.28 -11.24
CA ALA A 36 14.48 -11.25 -12.22
C ALA A 36 15.14 -9.90 -11.91
N LEU A 37 15.36 -9.56 -10.64
CA LEU A 37 15.97 -8.30 -10.21
C LEU A 37 17.41 -8.13 -10.73
N GLU A 38 18.13 -9.20 -11.05
CA GLU A 38 19.45 -9.11 -11.68
C GLU A 38 19.44 -8.27 -12.98
N LYS A 39 18.31 -8.31 -13.71
CA LYS A 39 18.15 -7.57 -14.97
C LYS A 39 17.56 -6.16 -14.80
N TYR A 40 17.23 -5.77 -13.57
CA TYR A 40 16.56 -4.50 -13.24
C TYR A 40 17.30 -3.73 -12.14
N PRO A 41 18.52 -3.22 -12.44
CA PRO A 41 19.37 -2.55 -11.45
C PRO A 41 18.78 -1.24 -10.92
N GLU A 42 17.70 -0.75 -11.50
CA GLU A 42 16.96 0.42 -11.01
C GLU A 42 16.16 0.15 -9.74
N PHE A 43 15.85 -1.11 -9.42
CA PHE A 43 15.23 -1.47 -8.16
C PHE A 43 16.26 -1.73 -7.07
N GLU A 44 15.97 -1.21 -5.89
CA GLU A 44 16.72 -1.49 -4.67
C GLU A 44 15.86 -2.37 -3.76
N TYR A 45 16.31 -3.61 -3.54
CA TYR A 45 15.64 -4.51 -2.61
C TYR A 45 16.14 -4.26 -1.19
N VAL A 46 15.27 -3.71 -0.34
CA VAL A 46 15.54 -3.44 1.08
C VAL A 46 15.24 -4.72 1.85
N LEU A 47 16.27 -5.57 1.96
CA LEU A 47 16.17 -6.84 2.68
C LEU A 47 16.06 -6.61 4.18
N THR A 48 15.06 -7.21 4.80
CA THR A 48 14.89 -7.20 6.25
C THR A 48 15.02 -8.63 6.81
N VAL A 49 15.36 -8.73 8.09
CA VAL A 49 15.46 -10.03 8.77
C VAL A 49 14.14 -10.45 9.44
N GLN A 50 13.11 -9.60 9.29
CA GLN A 50 11.79 -9.83 9.89
C GLN A 50 10.73 -9.00 9.14
N GLU A 51 9.59 -9.59 8.88
CA GLU A 51 8.56 -9.06 7.97
C GLU A 51 7.84 -7.81 8.51
N SER A 52 7.66 -7.72 9.83
CA SER A 52 7.11 -6.50 10.45
C SER A 52 8.04 -5.31 10.21
N ALA A 53 9.37 -5.51 10.20
CA ALA A 53 10.32 -4.45 9.88
C ALA A 53 10.14 -3.97 8.43
N ALA A 54 9.96 -4.88 7.46
CA ALA A 54 9.68 -4.52 6.08
C ALA A 54 8.41 -3.68 5.96
N MET A 55 7.34 -4.11 6.63
CA MET A 55 6.07 -3.40 6.66
C MET A 55 6.20 -2.00 7.29
N GLY A 56 6.91 -1.89 8.42
CA GLY A 56 7.13 -0.61 9.10
C GLY A 56 7.97 0.36 8.28
N MET A 57 9.02 -0.12 7.59
CA MET A 57 9.83 0.70 6.68
C MET A 57 8.99 1.20 5.51
N ALA A 58 8.17 0.34 4.90
CA ALA A 58 7.29 0.69 3.79
C ALA A 58 6.23 1.72 4.20
N ASP A 59 5.60 1.54 5.37
CA ASP A 59 4.63 2.48 5.93
C ASP A 59 5.28 3.86 6.15
N ALA A 60 6.43 3.90 6.81
CA ALA A 60 7.18 5.13 7.05
C ALA A 60 7.62 5.81 5.75
N TYR A 61 8.12 5.03 4.78
CA TYR A 61 8.51 5.54 3.46
C TYR A 61 7.33 6.19 2.74
N ALA A 62 6.18 5.50 2.67
CA ALA A 62 5.01 6.04 1.99
C ALA A 62 4.49 7.32 2.64
N ARG A 63 4.46 7.38 3.97
CA ARG A 63 4.07 8.59 4.73
C ARG A 63 5.02 9.75 4.52
N ALA A 64 6.33 9.50 4.55
CA ALA A 64 7.35 10.53 4.42
C ALA A 64 7.43 11.09 2.99
N THR A 65 7.34 10.22 1.98
CA THR A 65 7.54 10.60 0.57
C THR A 65 6.26 10.97 -0.14
N LYS A 66 5.09 10.65 0.43
CA LYS A 66 3.76 10.75 -0.22
C LYS A 66 3.66 9.91 -1.50
N LYS A 67 4.50 8.88 -1.63
CA LYS A 67 4.50 7.93 -2.74
C LYS A 67 4.03 6.56 -2.24
N PRO A 68 3.42 5.73 -3.10
CA PRO A 68 3.05 4.39 -2.70
C PRO A 68 4.30 3.55 -2.43
N ALA A 69 4.21 2.62 -1.48
CA ALA A 69 5.26 1.64 -1.21
C ALA A 69 4.90 0.27 -1.77
N PHE A 70 5.93 -0.55 -1.99
CA PHE A 70 5.77 -1.95 -2.40
C PHE A 70 6.49 -2.87 -1.42
N VAL A 71 5.79 -3.91 -0.96
CA VAL A 71 6.30 -4.89 0.02
C VAL A 71 6.15 -6.29 -0.56
N ASN A 72 7.17 -7.12 -0.35
CA ASN A 72 7.18 -8.50 -0.78
C ASN A 72 7.56 -9.44 0.38
N LEU A 73 6.62 -10.29 0.82
CA LEU A 73 6.80 -11.20 1.94
C LEU A 73 6.66 -12.66 1.50
N HIS A 74 7.13 -13.56 2.35
CA HIS A 74 7.15 -14.98 2.06
C HIS A 74 5.89 -15.68 2.56
N ILE A 75 5.09 -16.21 1.62
CA ILE A 75 3.94 -17.08 1.84
C ILE A 75 3.15 -16.73 3.12
N GLU A 76 2.41 -17.67 3.71
CA GLU A 76 1.61 -17.47 4.92
C GLU A 76 2.44 -17.10 6.15
N THR A 77 3.64 -17.66 6.30
CA THR A 77 4.46 -17.45 7.50
C THR A 77 5.01 -16.03 7.59
N GLY A 78 5.56 -15.53 6.50
CA GLY A 78 6.03 -14.16 6.44
C GLY A 78 4.88 -13.15 6.45
N LEU A 79 3.79 -13.49 5.75
CA LEU A 79 2.59 -12.67 5.75
C LEU A 79 2.01 -12.50 7.16
N ALA A 80 1.91 -13.59 7.94
CA ALA A 80 1.43 -13.56 9.32
C ALA A 80 2.27 -12.62 10.21
N ASN A 81 3.59 -12.63 10.06
CA ASN A 81 4.49 -11.70 10.77
C ASN A 81 4.28 -10.23 10.37
N GLY A 82 3.90 -9.99 9.11
CA GLY A 82 3.64 -8.64 8.60
C GLY A 82 2.29 -8.05 9.00
N LEU A 83 1.30 -8.88 9.38
CA LEU A 83 -0.09 -8.45 9.61
C LEU A 83 -0.23 -7.35 10.68
N SER A 84 0.59 -7.39 11.73
CA SER A 84 0.53 -6.41 12.82
C SER A 84 0.74 -4.97 12.32
N LEU A 85 1.72 -4.77 11.44
CA LEU A 85 2.00 -3.45 10.86
C LEU A 85 1.19 -3.18 9.58
N LEU A 86 0.65 -4.20 8.92
CA LEU A 86 -0.38 -4.01 7.91
C LEU A 86 -1.63 -3.36 8.50
N HIS A 87 -2.04 -3.78 9.72
CA HIS A 87 -3.11 -3.12 10.46
C HIS A 87 -2.82 -1.64 10.70
N ASN A 88 -1.58 -1.27 11.08
CA ASN A 88 -1.19 0.12 11.27
C ASN A 88 -1.27 0.93 9.96
N ALA A 89 -0.77 0.37 8.86
CA ALA A 89 -0.86 0.99 7.55
C ALA A 89 -2.32 1.19 7.10
N HIS A 90 -3.19 0.22 7.38
CA HIS A 90 -4.63 0.31 7.11
C HIS A 90 -5.29 1.41 7.92
N SER A 91 -5.08 1.43 9.23
CA SER A 91 -5.64 2.45 10.13
C SER A 91 -5.12 3.85 9.82
N GLY A 92 -3.87 3.96 9.36
CA GLY A 92 -3.26 5.23 8.95
C GLY A 92 -3.57 5.66 7.52
N GLY A 93 -4.31 4.86 6.74
CA GLY A 93 -4.63 5.15 5.35
C GLY A 93 -3.39 5.18 4.44
N THR A 94 -2.33 4.43 4.77
CA THR A 94 -1.07 4.46 4.02
C THR A 94 -1.20 3.71 2.69
N PRO A 95 -0.96 4.35 1.54
CA PRO A 95 -1.02 3.67 0.25
C PRO A 95 0.21 2.76 0.08
N LEU A 96 -0.01 1.45 0.13
CA LEU A 96 1.00 0.46 -0.17
C LEU A 96 0.38 -0.77 -0.86
N VAL A 97 1.20 -1.46 -1.63
CA VAL A 97 0.86 -2.75 -2.23
C VAL A 97 1.72 -3.81 -1.56
N LEU A 98 1.08 -4.67 -0.79
CA LEU A 98 1.70 -5.84 -0.17
C LEU A 98 1.55 -7.04 -1.11
N THR A 99 2.61 -7.82 -1.27
CA THR A 99 2.58 -9.07 -2.03
C THR A 99 3.14 -10.21 -1.22
N ALA A 100 2.68 -11.42 -1.51
CA ALA A 100 3.29 -12.66 -1.03
C ALA A 100 3.22 -13.72 -2.13
N GLY A 101 4.24 -14.55 -2.20
CA GLY A 101 4.21 -15.72 -3.06
C GLY A 101 3.28 -16.80 -2.50
N ASN A 102 2.71 -17.61 -3.38
CA ASN A 102 1.94 -18.80 -3.01
C ASN A 102 2.38 -19.98 -3.89
N LYS A 103 2.03 -21.18 -3.47
CA LYS A 103 2.33 -22.42 -4.19
C LYS A 103 1.70 -22.40 -5.59
N ASP A 104 2.26 -23.21 -6.48
CA ASP A 104 1.71 -23.40 -7.84
C ASP A 104 0.22 -23.77 -7.76
N SER A 105 -0.61 -23.07 -8.52
CA SER A 105 -2.06 -23.29 -8.49
C SER A 105 -2.46 -24.64 -9.09
N ARG A 106 -1.56 -25.28 -9.84
CA ARG A 106 -1.77 -26.61 -10.44
C ARG A 106 -1.45 -27.75 -9.47
N GLU A 107 -0.74 -27.46 -8.37
CA GLU A 107 -0.41 -28.44 -7.36
C GLU A 107 -1.57 -28.63 -6.38
N ILE A 108 -2.00 -29.89 -6.22
CA ILE A 108 -2.97 -30.25 -5.17
C ILE A 108 -2.19 -30.41 -3.87
N ALA A 109 -2.00 -29.31 -3.15
CA ALA A 109 -1.34 -29.33 -1.84
C ALA A 109 -2.39 -29.33 -0.73
N PRO A 110 -2.48 -30.41 0.10
CA PRO A 110 -3.29 -30.36 1.32
C PRO A 110 -2.84 -29.20 2.21
N GLY A 111 -3.78 -28.42 2.74
CA GLY A 111 -3.47 -27.32 3.67
C GLY A 111 -2.88 -26.07 3.03
N LYS A 112 -3.19 -25.80 1.75
CA LYS A 112 -2.90 -24.48 1.15
C LYS A 112 -3.68 -23.41 1.91
N THR A 113 -2.97 -22.44 2.48
CA THR A 113 -3.59 -21.30 3.17
C THR A 113 -4.16 -20.31 2.14
N ASP A 114 -5.37 -19.82 2.41
CA ASP A 114 -5.92 -18.70 1.66
C ASP A 114 -5.29 -17.38 2.16
N LEU A 115 -4.31 -16.89 1.41
CA LEU A 115 -3.59 -15.65 1.74
C LEU A 115 -4.48 -14.42 1.61
N VAL A 116 -5.49 -14.47 0.74
CA VAL A 116 -6.44 -13.38 0.55
C VAL A 116 -7.34 -13.24 1.77
N GLU A 117 -7.85 -14.37 2.29
CA GLU A 117 -8.65 -14.38 3.50
C GLU A 117 -7.87 -13.84 4.70
N MET A 118 -6.59 -14.19 4.83
CA MET A 118 -5.73 -13.70 5.93
C MET A 118 -5.64 -12.17 6.01
N VAL A 119 -5.62 -11.47 4.89
CA VAL A 119 -5.38 -10.02 4.83
C VAL A 119 -6.63 -9.19 4.63
N THR A 120 -7.75 -9.81 4.28
CA THR A 120 -9.01 -9.11 3.96
C THR A 120 -9.42 -8.08 5.02
N PRO A 121 -9.30 -8.33 6.34
CA PRO A 121 -9.66 -7.35 7.36
C PRO A 121 -8.78 -6.09 7.38
N PHE A 122 -7.60 -6.13 6.77
CA PHE A 122 -6.56 -5.10 6.88
C PHE A 122 -6.20 -4.47 5.53
N THR A 123 -6.98 -4.75 4.48
CA THR A 123 -6.71 -4.23 3.14
C THR A 123 -7.98 -3.69 2.49
N LYS A 124 -7.82 -2.72 1.62
CA LYS A 124 -8.93 -2.21 0.80
C LYS A 124 -9.36 -3.19 -0.28
N TRP A 125 -8.46 -4.01 -0.71
CA TRP A 125 -8.66 -5.00 -1.75
C TRP A 125 -7.56 -6.05 -1.72
N ALA A 126 -7.92 -7.30 -1.95
CA ALA A 126 -6.99 -8.41 -1.98
C ALA A 126 -7.37 -9.38 -3.11
N VAL A 127 -6.36 -10.02 -3.73
CA VAL A 127 -6.56 -10.99 -4.81
C VAL A 127 -5.37 -11.96 -4.90
N GLU A 128 -5.61 -13.18 -5.37
CA GLU A 128 -4.58 -14.12 -5.84
C GLU A 128 -4.52 -14.11 -7.37
N VAL A 129 -3.31 -14.01 -7.93
CA VAL A 129 -3.00 -14.12 -9.35
C VAL A 129 -2.37 -15.48 -9.61
N ASN A 130 -3.00 -16.26 -10.47
CA ASN A 130 -2.60 -17.63 -10.79
C ASN A 130 -2.21 -17.83 -12.26
N HIS A 131 -2.15 -16.75 -13.05
CA HIS A 131 -1.79 -16.79 -14.47
C HIS A 131 -0.99 -15.53 -14.85
N PRO A 132 0.08 -15.67 -15.67
CA PRO A 132 0.94 -14.53 -16.03
C PRO A 132 0.20 -13.40 -16.78
N ASP A 133 -0.85 -13.69 -17.53
CA ASP A 133 -1.63 -12.68 -18.25
C ASP A 133 -2.27 -11.64 -17.34
N ALA A 134 -2.56 -12.01 -16.09
CA ALA A 134 -3.22 -11.14 -15.14
C ALA A 134 -2.27 -10.25 -14.33
N VAL A 135 -0.96 -10.52 -14.36
CA VAL A 135 0.03 -9.85 -13.49
C VAL A 135 0.01 -8.34 -13.67
N ALA A 136 0.17 -7.85 -14.90
CA ALA A 136 0.26 -6.41 -15.18
C ALA A 136 -0.99 -5.65 -14.74
N GLN A 137 -2.18 -6.12 -15.17
CA GLN A 137 -3.44 -5.45 -14.86
C GLN A 137 -3.75 -5.47 -13.35
N THR A 138 -3.40 -6.57 -12.69
CA THR A 138 -3.63 -6.71 -11.25
C THR A 138 -2.76 -5.73 -10.45
N ILE A 139 -1.48 -5.60 -10.78
CA ILE A 139 -0.59 -4.63 -10.12
C ILE A 139 -1.06 -3.20 -10.38
N GLN A 140 -1.42 -2.85 -11.61
CA GLN A 140 -1.98 -1.53 -11.92
C GLN A 140 -3.24 -1.24 -11.10
N LYS A 141 -4.14 -2.22 -11.00
CA LYS A 141 -5.37 -2.10 -10.21
C LYS A 141 -5.06 -1.95 -8.72
N ALA A 142 -4.10 -2.72 -8.18
CA ALA A 142 -3.70 -2.65 -6.78
C ALA A 142 -3.22 -1.25 -6.41
N PHE A 143 -2.30 -0.67 -7.19
CA PHE A 143 -1.81 0.69 -6.95
C PHE A 143 -2.93 1.73 -7.08
N ARG A 144 -3.78 1.62 -8.10
CA ARG A 144 -4.90 2.54 -8.28
C ARG A 144 -5.84 2.53 -7.07
N ILE A 145 -6.18 1.35 -6.55
CA ILE A 145 -7.04 1.22 -5.36
C ILE A 145 -6.33 1.74 -4.12
N ALA A 146 -5.03 1.44 -3.94
CA ALA A 146 -4.26 1.92 -2.81
C ALA A 146 -4.20 3.45 -2.75
N LEU A 147 -4.05 4.10 -3.91
CA LEU A 147 -3.95 5.55 -4.06
C LEU A 147 -5.31 6.26 -4.10
N SER A 148 -6.40 5.56 -4.41
CA SER A 148 -7.74 6.17 -4.44
C SER A 148 -8.22 6.47 -3.02
N PRO A 149 -8.69 7.70 -2.72
CA PRO A 149 -9.22 8.04 -1.41
C PRO A 149 -10.49 7.24 -1.01
N PRO A 150 -10.62 6.89 0.26
CA PRO A 150 -9.61 6.95 1.29
C PRO A 150 -8.44 6.02 0.97
N THR A 151 -7.20 6.52 1.00
CA THR A 151 -6.01 5.72 0.68
C THR A 151 -5.79 4.59 1.66
N GLY A 152 -5.06 3.55 1.27
CA GLY A 152 -4.80 2.43 2.17
C GLY A 152 -4.18 1.23 1.47
N PRO A 153 -3.78 0.19 2.21
CA PRO A 153 -3.09 -0.96 1.67
C PRO A 153 -3.98 -1.84 0.79
N THR A 154 -3.35 -2.44 -0.22
CA THR A 154 -3.90 -3.54 -1.03
C THR A 154 -2.98 -4.73 -1.00
N PHE A 155 -3.49 -5.90 -1.36
CA PHE A 155 -2.72 -7.15 -1.35
C PHE A 155 -2.86 -7.92 -2.66
N VAL A 156 -1.75 -8.49 -3.11
CA VAL A 156 -1.71 -9.40 -4.26
C VAL A 156 -0.88 -10.63 -3.92
N ALA A 157 -1.50 -11.79 -3.87
CA ALA A 157 -0.78 -13.06 -3.83
C ALA A 157 -0.40 -13.48 -5.26
N PHE A 158 0.81 -13.99 -5.45
CA PHE A 158 1.24 -14.57 -6.70
C PHE A 158 1.54 -16.04 -6.52
N THR A 159 0.89 -16.90 -7.27
CA THR A 159 1.33 -18.30 -7.35
C THR A 159 2.64 -18.39 -8.13
N THR A 160 3.48 -19.38 -7.82
CA THR A 160 4.79 -19.54 -8.52
C THR A 160 4.62 -19.65 -10.03
N ASN A 161 3.61 -20.39 -10.51
CA ASN A 161 3.35 -20.46 -11.95
C ASN A 161 2.92 -19.12 -12.58
N ALA A 162 2.28 -18.22 -11.84
CA ALA A 162 1.96 -16.90 -12.37
C ALA A 162 3.22 -16.05 -12.65
N LEU A 163 4.31 -16.30 -11.94
CA LEU A 163 5.59 -15.59 -12.09
C LEU A 163 6.54 -16.29 -13.05
N ASP A 164 6.55 -17.64 -13.11
CA ASP A 164 7.48 -18.43 -13.91
C ASP A 164 6.97 -18.73 -15.32
N ASP A 165 5.67 -18.92 -15.49
CA ASP A 165 5.10 -19.18 -16.82
C ASP A 165 5.17 -17.92 -17.70
N THR A 166 5.20 -18.14 -19.02
CA THR A 166 5.34 -17.07 -20.01
C THR A 166 4.02 -16.70 -20.67
N THR A 167 3.89 -15.44 -21.07
CA THR A 167 2.72 -14.91 -21.79
C THR A 167 3.12 -13.98 -22.93
N ASN A 168 2.18 -13.72 -23.83
CA ASN A 168 2.27 -12.69 -24.86
C ASN A 168 1.70 -11.34 -24.42
N VAL A 169 1.12 -11.26 -23.21
CA VAL A 169 0.56 -10.03 -22.64
C VAL A 169 1.71 -9.18 -22.08
N HIS A 170 1.82 -7.96 -22.57
CA HIS A 170 2.84 -7.01 -22.13
C HIS A 170 2.20 -5.90 -21.28
N PRO A 171 2.91 -5.36 -20.27
CA PRO A 171 2.42 -4.22 -19.51
C PRO A 171 2.22 -3.03 -20.44
N THR A 172 1.07 -2.41 -20.35
CA THR A 172 0.81 -1.13 -21.01
C THR A 172 1.29 0.01 -20.13
N LYS A 173 1.69 1.14 -20.74
CA LYS A 173 2.01 2.35 -19.97
C LYS A 173 0.81 2.73 -19.11
N THR A 174 1.05 2.91 -17.82
CA THR A 174 0.03 3.44 -16.91
C THR A 174 -0.17 4.91 -17.21
N TYR A 175 -1.41 5.32 -17.39
CA TYR A 175 -1.78 6.72 -17.26
C TYR A 175 -1.85 6.99 -15.75
N ASN A 176 -0.86 7.72 -15.23
CA ASN A 176 -0.95 8.34 -13.91
C ASN A 176 -1.77 9.62 -14.06
N ASP A 177 -3.08 9.48 -14.18
CA ASP A 177 -3.96 10.59 -13.91
C ASP A 177 -3.90 10.79 -12.39
N GLU A 178 -3.21 11.83 -11.94
CA GLU A 178 -3.35 12.32 -10.57
C GLU A 178 -4.83 12.66 -10.39
N ILE A 179 -5.54 11.81 -9.65
CA ILE A 179 -6.88 12.15 -9.21
C ILE A 179 -6.70 13.22 -8.13
N ILE A 180 -6.59 14.46 -8.56
CA ILE A 180 -6.61 15.61 -7.67
C ILE A 180 -8.06 15.82 -7.24
N ILE A 181 -8.45 15.18 -6.15
CA ILE A 181 -9.70 15.52 -5.48
C ILE A 181 -9.46 16.84 -4.78
N LYS A 182 -9.91 17.93 -5.41
CA LYS A 182 -9.98 19.22 -4.71
C LYS A 182 -11.11 19.09 -3.67
N PRO A 183 -10.81 19.32 -2.39
CA PRO A 183 -11.86 19.33 -1.39
C PRO A 183 -12.87 20.44 -1.74
N ASP A 184 -14.15 20.14 -1.64
CA ASP A 184 -15.19 21.14 -1.74
C ASP A 184 -15.20 21.95 -0.45
N GLU A 185 -14.72 23.19 -0.51
CA GLU A 185 -14.63 24.09 0.64
C GLU A 185 -15.99 24.33 1.31
N ASN A 186 -17.10 24.26 0.56
CA ASN A 186 -18.42 24.44 1.10
C ASN A 186 -18.85 23.21 1.93
N LEU A 187 -18.58 22.00 1.41
CA LEU A 187 -18.84 20.76 2.15
C LEU A 187 -18.00 20.66 3.43
N ILE A 188 -16.75 21.14 3.39
CA ILE A 188 -15.90 21.20 4.58
C ILE A 188 -16.51 22.15 5.61
N LYS A 189 -16.93 23.37 5.20
CA LYS A 189 -17.56 24.35 6.09
C LYS A 189 -18.85 23.79 6.69
N GLU A 190 -19.70 23.20 5.86
CA GLU A 190 -20.96 22.58 6.30
C GLU A 190 -20.73 21.44 7.30
N GLY A 191 -19.69 20.61 7.06
CA GLY A 191 -19.26 19.56 7.98
C GLY A 191 -18.78 20.11 9.32
N ILE A 192 -17.97 21.17 9.31
CA ILE A 192 -17.49 21.85 10.53
C ILE A 192 -18.66 22.45 11.32
N GLU A 193 -19.58 23.15 10.63
CA GLU A 193 -20.76 23.72 11.28
C GLU A 193 -21.64 22.65 11.93
N LYS A 194 -21.86 21.53 11.25
CA LYS A 194 -22.64 20.42 11.76
C LYS A 194 -21.99 19.80 13.01
N VAL A 195 -20.68 19.54 12.96
CA VAL A 195 -19.94 19.02 14.12
C VAL A 195 -19.95 20.02 15.28
N SER A 196 -19.83 21.33 15.01
CA SER A 196 -19.92 22.38 16.02
C SER A 196 -21.30 22.42 16.69
N MET A 197 -22.37 22.21 15.93
CA MET A 197 -23.73 22.15 16.46
C MET A 197 -23.97 20.90 17.34
N GLU A 198 -23.40 19.76 16.94
CA GLU A 198 -23.54 18.49 17.68
C GLU A 198 -22.71 18.47 18.99
N LEU A 199 -21.56 19.15 19.01
CA LEU A 199 -20.65 19.17 20.17
C LEU A 199 -20.94 20.30 21.17
N GLY A 200 -21.78 21.27 20.81
CA GLY A 200 -22.17 22.39 21.66
C GLY A 200 -21.21 23.57 21.64
N GLN A 201 -21.62 24.69 22.26
CA GLN A 201 -20.90 25.99 22.21
C GLN A 201 -19.52 26.00 22.91
N ASP A 202 -19.20 24.97 23.69
CA ASP A 202 -17.96 24.90 24.48
C ASP A 202 -16.79 24.22 23.73
N THR A 203 -16.95 23.97 22.42
CA THR A 203 -15.92 23.30 21.63
C THR A 203 -15.11 24.33 20.84
N ASN A 204 -13.82 24.44 21.14
CA ASN A 204 -12.88 25.26 20.37
C ASN A 204 -12.37 24.48 19.17
N PHE A 205 -12.54 25.05 17.99
CA PHE A 205 -11.97 24.54 16.75
C PHE A 205 -10.81 25.44 16.32
N ASP A 206 -9.65 24.85 16.15
CA ASP A 206 -8.51 25.50 15.52
C ASP A 206 -8.38 24.95 14.09
N ILE A 207 -8.60 25.80 13.08
CA ILE A 207 -8.50 25.44 11.66
C ILE A 207 -7.16 25.96 11.14
N PHE A 208 -6.33 25.06 10.60
CA PHE A 208 -5.04 25.38 10.05
C PHE A 208 -4.97 25.02 8.57
N ASP A 209 -4.50 25.96 7.75
CA ASP A 209 -4.11 25.68 6.37
C ASP A 209 -2.68 25.09 6.36
N VAL A 210 -2.60 23.77 6.41
CA VAL A 210 -1.31 23.03 6.44
C VAL A 210 -0.56 23.06 5.10
N THR A 211 -1.13 23.67 4.05
CA THR A 211 -0.42 23.83 2.78
C THR A 211 0.68 24.89 2.85
N LYS A 212 0.64 25.76 3.86
CA LYS A 212 1.64 26.78 4.12
C LYS A 212 2.65 26.33 5.15
N GLN A 213 3.92 26.29 4.79
CA GLN A 213 5.03 25.83 5.64
C GLN A 213 5.13 26.57 6.98
N SER A 214 4.65 27.83 7.06
CA SER A 214 4.61 28.62 8.28
C SER A 214 3.63 28.11 9.35
N ASN A 215 2.66 27.31 9.00
CA ASN A 215 1.60 26.87 9.90
C ASN A 215 1.93 25.55 10.65
N ILE A 216 2.98 24.83 10.25
CA ILE A 216 3.34 23.54 10.86
C ILE A 216 3.74 23.72 12.33
N THR A 217 4.51 24.76 12.64
CA THR A 217 4.95 25.05 14.02
C THR A 217 3.74 25.40 14.89
N GLU A 218 2.81 26.20 14.37
CA GLU A 218 1.60 26.61 15.08
C GLU A 218 0.67 25.41 15.35
N VAL A 219 0.52 24.50 14.39
CA VAL A 219 -0.20 23.22 14.56
C VAL A 219 0.45 22.38 15.65
N LEU A 220 1.79 22.24 15.64
CA LEU A 220 2.53 21.47 16.64
C LEU A 220 2.41 22.07 18.04
N ASP A 221 2.43 23.40 18.16
CA ASP A 221 2.28 24.09 19.44
C ASP A 221 0.85 23.96 19.96
N THR A 222 -0.17 23.95 19.08
CA THR A 222 -1.53 23.69 19.44
C THR A 222 -1.72 22.29 20.03
N PHE A 223 -1.04 21.29 19.48
CA PHE A 223 -1.07 19.93 20.06
C PHE A 223 -0.43 19.81 21.42
N LYS A 224 0.56 20.66 21.75
CA LYS A 224 1.26 20.66 23.05
C LYS A 224 0.47 21.31 24.16
N THR A 225 -0.49 22.18 23.84
CA THR A 225 -1.34 22.83 24.83
C THR A 225 -2.50 21.93 25.24
N TYR A 226 -2.58 21.57 26.52
CA TYR A 226 -3.71 20.81 27.07
C TYR A 226 -4.99 21.65 27.08
N PRO A 227 -6.14 21.08 26.65
CA PRO A 227 -7.43 21.76 26.79
C PRO A 227 -7.80 21.81 28.28
N PHE A 228 -7.69 22.97 28.90
CA PHE A 228 -7.95 23.13 30.34
C PHE A 228 -9.45 23.04 30.68
N LEU A 229 -10.34 23.26 29.71
CA LEU A 229 -11.78 23.37 29.94
C LEU A 229 -12.65 22.42 29.08
N ASN A 230 -12.10 21.77 28.07
CA ASN A 230 -12.83 20.89 27.16
C ASN A 230 -12.30 19.46 27.17
N LYS A 231 -13.21 18.47 27.06
CA LYS A 231 -12.84 17.05 27.05
C LYS A 231 -12.06 16.61 25.81
N PHE A 232 -12.15 17.35 24.71
CA PHE A 232 -11.53 16.97 23.42
C PHE A 232 -11.02 18.20 22.67
N ARG A 233 -9.95 18.04 21.93
CA ARG A 233 -9.43 18.99 20.96
C ARG A 233 -9.35 18.32 19.59
N TYR A 234 -9.91 18.97 18.59
CA TYR A 234 -9.86 18.53 17.20
C TYR A 234 -9.00 19.50 16.39
N VAL A 235 -8.10 18.95 15.57
CA VAL A 235 -7.33 19.71 14.59
C VAL A 235 -7.74 19.21 13.21
N ILE A 236 -8.19 20.11 12.36
CA ILE A 236 -8.68 19.81 11.01
C ILE A 236 -7.75 20.43 9.97
#